data_26f3e36349368b3b7664c67b656fb922
#
_entry.id   26f3e36349368b3b7664c67b656fb922
#
_cell.length_a   1.000
_cell.length_b   1.000
_cell.length_c   1.000
_cell.angle_alpha   90.00
_cell.angle_beta   90.00
_cell.angle_gamma   90.00
#
_symmetry.space_group_name_H-M   'P 1'
#
loop_
_entity.id
_entity.type
_entity.pdbx_description
1 polymer ?
#
loop_
_entity_poly.entity_id
_entity_poly.type
_entity_poly.pdbx_seq_one_letter_code
_entity_poly.pdbx_strand_id
1 'polypeptide(L)'
;GAADPCLVGSYNEYLQLSEYGMNVDSIYSIRLADYGYNLPEDGLYVTEEFYNQYPEVVRKLVKASMRGWAWTNEHREEALDMVMEEVKKGNIGTNRYHQRKMLEEVLRLQVDQQSGQRTYRLSREGFARAAMILTPAGSASIRYEDFVK
;
A
#
# COMPACT_ATOMS: atom_id res chain seq x y z
N GLY A 1 34.20 3.97 3.46
CA GLY A 1 33.41 3.74 2.26
C GLY A 1 32.14 4.56 2.32
N ALA A 2 31.71 5.10 1.19
CA ALA A 2 30.41 5.74 1.10
C ALA A 2 29.32 4.66 1.25
N ALA A 3 28.29 4.91 2.05
CA ALA A 3 27.11 4.07 2.07
C ALA A 3 26.19 4.58 0.96
N ASP A 4 25.71 3.69 0.11
CA ASP A 4 24.73 4.02 -0.90
C ASP A 4 23.32 3.77 -0.29
N PRO A 5 22.54 4.84 -0.02
CA PRO A 5 21.19 4.68 0.49
C PRO A 5 20.28 4.11 -0.61
N CYS A 6 19.38 3.23 -0.22
CA CYS A 6 18.35 2.68 -1.08
C CYS A 6 16.98 2.88 -0.43
N LEU A 7 16.01 3.38 -1.20
CA LEU A 7 14.62 3.48 -0.76
C LEU A 7 13.90 2.16 -1.09
N VAL A 8 13.24 1.58 -0.09
CA VAL A 8 12.56 0.29 -0.20
C VAL A 8 11.21 0.31 0.47
N GLY A 9 10.22 -0.35 -0.12
CA GLY A 9 8.93 -0.61 0.51
C GLY A 9 9.04 -1.73 1.55
N SER A 10 8.40 -1.53 2.71
CA SER A 10 8.45 -2.51 3.82
C SER A 10 7.78 -3.84 3.47
N TYR A 11 6.82 -3.82 2.56
CA TYR A 11 6.01 -4.98 2.19
C TYR A 11 6.56 -5.75 0.98
N ASN A 12 7.61 -5.28 0.31
CA ASN A 12 8.20 -5.94 -0.86
C ASN A 12 9.73 -5.98 -0.79
N GLU A 13 10.42 -4.90 -1.20
CA GLU A 13 11.87 -4.89 -1.40
C GLU A 13 12.63 -5.15 -0.10
N TYR A 14 12.15 -4.62 1.03
CA TYR A 14 12.78 -4.90 2.31
C TYR A 14 12.75 -6.39 2.68
N LEU A 15 11.67 -7.09 2.33
CA LEU A 15 11.56 -8.53 2.55
C LEU A 15 12.56 -9.31 1.69
N GLN A 16 12.80 -8.84 0.46
CA GLN A 16 13.76 -9.49 -0.46
C GLN A 16 15.20 -9.44 0.07
N LEU A 17 15.58 -8.43 0.85
CA LEU A 17 16.93 -8.35 1.40
C LEU A 17 17.31 -9.60 2.21
N SER A 18 16.41 -10.07 3.07
CA SER A 18 16.63 -11.30 3.83
C SER A 18 16.59 -12.55 2.96
N GLU A 19 15.77 -12.57 1.91
CA GLU A 19 15.66 -13.69 0.97
C GLU A 19 16.92 -13.85 0.12
N TYR A 20 17.61 -12.75 -0.17
CA TYR A 20 18.93 -12.75 -0.83
C TYR A 20 20.10 -13.04 0.13
N GLY A 21 19.80 -13.41 1.38
CA GLY A 21 20.81 -13.78 2.37
C GLY A 21 21.51 -12.61 3.05
N MET A 22 20.98 -11.39 2.90
CA MET A 22 21.51 -10.25 3.64
C MET A 22 21.09 -10.33 5.11
N ASN A 23 22.03 -10.08 6.01
CA ASN A 23 21.70 -9.93 7.43
C ASN A 23 21.04 -8.57 7.66
N VAL A 24 19.70 -8.53 7.72
CA VAL A 24 18.94 -7.30 7.89
C VAL A 24 19.23 -6.58 9.21
N ASP A 25 19.69 -7.31 10.25
CA ASP A 25 20.08 -6.71 11.53
C ASP A 25 21.40 -5.93 11.42
N SER A 26 22.18 -6.17 10.37
CA SER A 26 23.41 -5.42 10.07
C SER A 26 23.17 -4.18 9.18
N ILE A 27 21.95 -3.99 8.70
CA ILE A 27 21.57 -2.87 7.82
C ILE A 27 21.04 -1.74 8.68
N TYR A 28 21.60 -0.55 8.54
CA TYR A 28 21.02 0.63 9.15
C TYR A 28 19.77 1.05 8.39
N SER A 29 18.60 0.86 9.03
CA SER A 29 17.31 1.16 8.44
C SER A 29 16.70 2.41 9.06
N ILE A 30 16.24 3.34 8.23
CA ILE A 30 15.47 4.51 8.63
C ILE A 30 14.03 4.29 8.18
N ARG A 31 13.11 4.14 9.11
CA ARG A 31 11.68 4.06 8.80
C ARG A 31 11.10 5.47 8.76
N LEU A 32 10.66 5.91 7.61
CA LEU A 32 10.09 7.25 7.45
C LEU A 32 8.87 7.49 8.35
N ALA A 33 8.11 6.44 8.65
CA ALA A 33 6.99 6.48 9.59
C ALA A 33 7.38 6.98 10.98
N ASP A 34 8.57 6.63 11.49
CA ASP A 34 9.06 7.01 12.82
C ASP A 34 9.36 8.52 12.89
N TYR A 35 9.52 9.15 11.74
CA TYR A 35 9.76 10.59 11.60
C TYR A 35 8.52 11.38 11.16
N GLY A 36 7.34 10.75 11.19
CA GLY A 36 6.09 11.39 10.81
C GLY A 36 5.78 11.38 9.31
N TYR A 37 6.57 10.71 8.50
CA TYR A 37 6.39 10.60 7.04
C TYR A 37 5.70 9.30 6.63
N ASN A 38 4.75 8.83 7.43
CA ASN A 38 3.89 7.71 7.06
C ASN A 38 2.80 8.19 6.11
N LEU A 39 3.13 8.28 4.83
CA LEU A 39 2.21 8.72 3.79
C LEU A 39 1.42 7.52 3.26
N PRO A 40 0.11 7.69 2.99
CA PRO A 40 -0.67 6.68 2.26
C PRO A 40 -0.07 6.47 0.87
N GLU A 41 0.09 5.23 0.49
CA GLU A 41 0.76 4.89 -0.76
C GLU A 41 -0.25 4.39 -1.81
N ASP A 42 -0.67 3.16 -1.72
CA ASP A 42 -1.53 2.56 -2.73
C ASP A 42 -3.01 2.89 -2.55
N GLY A 43 -3.74 3.00 -3.67
CA GLY A 43 -5.17 3.27 -3.66
C GLY A 43 -5.85 3.08 -5.00
N LEU A 44 -7.18 3.18 -5.00
CA LEU A 44 -7.96 3.21 -6.22
C LEU A 44 -8.15 4.68 -6.67
N TYR A 45 -7.65 4.99 -7.84
CA TYR A 45 -7.70 6.32 -8.43
C TYR A 45 -8.49 6.27 -9.73
N VAL A 46 -9.32 7.28 -9.94
CA VAL A 46 -10.04 7.49 -11.19
C VAL A 46 -9.98 8.96 -11.57
N THR A 47 -10.11 9.27 -12.85
CA THR A 47 -10.24 10.67 -13.28
C THR A 47 -11.58 11.25 -12.83
N GLU A 48 -11.65 12.55 -12.62
CA GLU A 48 -12.89 13.23 -12.27
C GLU A 48 -13.96 13.01 -13.35
N GLU A 49 -13.57 13.05 -14.63
CA GLU A 49 -14.46 12.78 -15.75
C GLU A 49 -15.08 11.38 -15.64
N PHE A 50 -14.25 10.35 -15.40
CA PHE A 50 -14.74 8.98 -15.24
C PHE A 50 -15.67 8.85 -14.03
N TYR A 51 -15.32 9.48 -12.90
CA TYR A 51 -16.16 9.46 -11.71
C TYR A 51 -17.53 10.10 -11.98
N ASN A 52 -17.57 11.26 -12.65
CA ASN A 52 -18.79 11.96 -12.97
C ASN A 52 -19.67 11.19 -13.97
N GLN A 53 -19.06 10.51 -14.93
CA GLN A 53 -19.77 9.72 -15.93
C GLN A 53 -20.28 8.37 -15.40
N TYR A 54 -19.49 7.73 -14.51
CA TYR A 54 -19.76 6.36 -14.04
C TYR A 54 -19.66 6.18 -12.52
N PRO A 55 -20.35 7.00 -11.70
CA PRO A 55 -20.20 6.97 -10.24
C PRO A 55 -20.58 5.61 -9.64
N GLU A 56 -21.58 4.93 -10.24
CA GLU A 56 -22.01 3.60 -9.78
C GLU A 56 -20.94 2.52 -10.03
N VAL A 57 -20.20 2.63 -11.14
CA VAL A 57 -19.11 1.70 -11.45
C VAL A 57 -18.00 1.87 -10.42
N VAL A 58 -17.61 3.11 -10.12
CA VAL A 58 -16.59 3.40 -9.10
C VAL A 58 -17.01 2.87 -7.73
N ARG A 59 -18.25 3.12 -7.31
CA ARG A 59 -18.77 2.63 -6.03
C ARG A 59 -18.77 1.10 -5.96
N LYS A 60 -19.16 0.42 -7.02
CA LYS A 60 -19.14 -1.05 -7.10
C LYS A 60 -17.72 -1.59 -7.06
N LEU A 61 -16.77 -0.96 -7.74
CA LEU A 61 -15.36 -1.34 -7.73
C LEU A 61 -14.76 -1.24 -6.31
N VAL A 62 -14.96 -0.09 -5.64
CA VAL A 62 -14.49 0.09 -4.26
C VAL A 62 -15.08 -0.97 -3.34
N LYS A 63 -16.41 -1.19 -3.42
CA LYS A 63 -17.08 -2.21 -2.61
C LYS A 63 -16.56 -3.62 -2.88
N ALA A 64 -16.32 -3.96 -4.14
CA ALA A 64 -15.77 -5.26 -4.53
C ALA A 64 -14.34 -5.43 -3.98
N SER A 65 -13.50 -4.40 -4.09
CA SER A 65 -12.13 -4.42 -3.56
C SER A 65 -12.10 -4.58 -2.04
N MET A 66 -12.96 -3.85 -1.31
CA MET A 66 -13.06 -4.00 0.15
C MET A 66 -13.51 -5.42 0.55
N ARG A 67 -14.47 -5.99 -0.18
CA ARG A 67 -14.92 -7.38 0.05
C ARG A 67 -13.81 -8.38 -0.27
N GLY A 68 -13.06 -8.14 -1.35
CA GLY A 68 -11.91 -8.96 -1.72
C GLY A 68 -10.86 -8.99 -0.62
N TRP A 69 -10.48 -7.83 -0.07
CA TRP A 69 -9.53 -7.76 1.04
C TRP A 69 -10.05 -8.42 2.33
N ALA A 70 -11.33 -8.26 2.66
CA ALA A 70 -11.93 -8.94 3.80
C ALA A 70 -11.87 -10.46 3.63
N TRP A 71 -12.25 -10.97 2.46
CA TRP A 71 -12.18 -12.39 2.12
C TRP A 71 -10.73 -12.90 2.16
N THR A 72 -9.79 -12.18 1.58
CA THR A 72 -8.36 -12.51 1.60
C THR A 72 -7.82 -12.67 3.02
N ASN A 73 -8.26 -11.83 3.94
CA ASN A 73 -7.81 -11.94 5.34
C ASN A 73 -8.28 -13.25 6.01
N GLU A 74 -9.43 -13.76 5.62
CA GLU A 74 -9.99 -15.01 6.14
C GLU A 74 -9.50 -16.25 5.38
N HIS A 75 -9.13 -16.10 4.09
CA HIS A 75 -8.78 -17.18 3.15
C HIS A 75 -7.39 -16.98 2.54
N ARG A 76 -6.38 -16.80 3.40
CA ARG A 76 -5.03 -16.36 2.96
C ARG A 76 -4.35 -17.33 1.99
N GLU A 77 -4.48 -18.63 2.22
CA GLU A 77 -3.84 -19.62 1.34
C GLU A 77 -4.52 -19.69 -0.03
N GLU A 78 -5.84 -19.62 -0.07
CA GLU A 78 -6.61 -19.59 -1.33
C GLU A 78 -6.32 -18.30 -2.12
N ALA A 79 -6.24 -17.15 -1.42
CA ALA A 79 -5.86 -15.89 -2.05
C ALA A 79 -4.42 -15.96 -2.62
N LEU A 80 -3.50 -16.60 -1.87
CA LEU A 80 -2.14 -16.80 -2.32
C LEU A 80 -2.07 -17.73 -3.52
N ASP A 81 -2.89 -18.79 -3.59
CA ASP A 81 -2.98 -19.66 -4.75
C ASP A 81 -3.42 -18.89 -5.99
N MET A 82 -4.44 -18.02 -5.87
CA MET A 82 -4.89 -17.16 -6.96
C MET A 82 -3.76 -16.23 -7.46
N VAL A 83 -3.03 -15.61 -6.52
CA VAL A 83 -1.88 -14.75 -6.88
C VAL A 83 -0.81 -15.55 -7.60
N MET A 84 -0.47 -16.76 -7.12
CA MET A 84 0.55 -17.59 -7.76
C MET A 84 0.14 -18.10 -9.16
N GLU A 85 -1.15 -18.28 -9.41
CA GLU A 85 -1.64 -18.53 -10.77
C GLU A 85 -1.36 -17.35 -11.72
N GLU A 86 -1.66 -16.13 -11.28
CA GLU A 86 -1.39 -14.91 -12.08
C GLU A 86 0.12 -14.68 -12.26
N VAL A 87 0.91 -14.90 -11.22
CA VAL A 87 2.38 -14.87 -11.29
C VAL A 87 2.90 -15.81 -12.38
N LYS A 88 2.39 -17.04 -12.42
CA LYS A 88 2.74 -18.03 -13.44
C LYS A 88 2.32 -17.59 -14.84
N LYS A 89 1.09 -17.09 -15.00
CA LYS A 89 0.60 -16.59 -16.30
C LYS A 89 1.42 -15.39 -16.80
N GLY A 90 1.78 -14.48 -15.90
CA GLY A 90 2.58 -13.29 -16.19
C GLY A 90 4.08 -13.56 -16.31
N ASN A 91 4.54 -14.79 -16.06
CA ASN A 91 5.97 -15.15 -15.99
C ASN A 91 6.76 -14.18 -15.08
N ILE A 92 6.21 -13.85 -13.92
CA ILE A 92 6.80 -12.91 -12.96
C ILE A 92 7.84 -13.64 -12.08
N GLY A 93 9.03 -13.05 -11.95
CA GLY A 93 10.14 -13.61 -11.16
C GLY A 93 9.93 -13.44 -9.65
N THR A 94 9.04 -14.23 -9.07
CA THR A 94 8.77 -14.27 -7.62
C THR A 94 8.48 -15.70 -7.18
N ASN A 95 8.32 -15.91 -5.88
CA ASN A 95 8.01 -17.21 -5.32
C ASN A 95 6.92 -17.13 -4.25
N ARG A 96 6.33 -18.29 -3.91
CA ARG A 96 5.22 -18.38 -2.95
C ARG A 96 5.58 -17.87 -1.55
N TYR A 97 6.81 -18.08 -1.11
CA TYR A 97 7.26 -17.64 0.22
C TYR A 97 7.25 -16.10 0.29
N HIS A 98 7.84 -15.46 -0.71
CA HIS A 98 7.84 -14.00 -0.82
C HIS A 98 6.42 -13.43 -0.88
N GLN A 99 5.56 -13.96 -1.76
CA GLN A 99 4.18 -13.51 -1.89
C GLN A 99 3.38 -13.68 -0.59
N ARG A 100 3.64 -14.74 0.18
CA ARG A 100 3.03 -14.90 1.51
C ARG A 100 3.48 -13.82 2.47
N LYS A 101 4.77 -13.52 2.53
CA LYS A 101 5.32 -12.46 3.38
C LYS A 101 4.78 -11.09 3.01
N MET A 102 4.70 -10.79 1.71
CA MET A 102 4.06 -9.57 1.22
C MET A 102 2.60 -9.49 1.68
N LEU A 103 1.81 -10.55 1.50
CA LEU A 103 0.41 -10.58 1.91
C LEU A 103 0.25 -10.34 3.41
N GLU A 104 1.07 -10.99 4.24
CA GLU A 104 1.06 -10.80 5.70
C GLU A 104 1.32 -9.34 6.07
N GLU A 105 2.31 -8.72 5.45
CA GLU A 105 2.68 -7.33 5.73
C GLU A 105 1.63 -6.33 5.23
N VAL A 106 1.10 -6.52 4.02
CA VAL A 106 0.02 -5.68 3.49
C VAL A 106 -1.23 -5.77 4.36
N LEU A 107 -1.62 -6.97 4.80
CA LEU A 107 -2.76 -7.15 5.71
C LEU A 107 -2.52 -6.48 7.08
N ARG A 108 -1.28 -6.45 7.56
CA ARG A 108 -0.89 -5.73 8.78
C ARG A 108 -0.99 -4.23 8.61
N LEU A 109 -0.52 -3.69 7.48
CA LEU A 109 -0.56 -2.25 7.17
C LEU A 109 -1.97 -1.70 7.00
N GLN A 110 -2.94 -2.54 6.65
CA GLN A 110 -4.36 -2.16 6.55
C GLN A 110 -5.04 -1.96 7.92
N VAL A 111 -4.37 -2.30 9.03
CA VAL A 111 -4.92 -2.13 10.37
C VAL A 111 -4.44 -0.81 10.94
N ASP A 112 -5.38 0.06 11.28
CA ASP A 112 -5.10 1.29 12.01
C ASP A 112 -4.56 0.97 13.41
N GLN A 113 -3.38 1.49 13.73
CA GLN A 113 -2.66 1.14 14.95
C GLN A 113 -3.33 1.69 16.22
N GLN A 114 -4.16 2.73 16.10
CA GLN A 114 -4.84 3.33 17.25
C GLN A 114 -6.17 2.63 17.55
N SER A 115 -6.96 2.38 16.50
CA SER A 115 -8.28 1.76 16.66
C SER A 115 -8.26 0.23 16.61
N GLY A 116 -7.21 -0.37 16.06
CA GLY A 116 -7.14 -1.80 15.77
C GLY A 116 -8.06 -2.25 14.64
N GLN A 117 -8.71 -1.32 13.95
CA GLN A 117 -9.65 -1.62 12.88
C GLN A 117 -8.98 -1.55 11.50
N ARG A 118 -9.45 -2.37 10.56
CA ARG A 118 -9.03 -2.24 9.17
C ARG A 118 -9.61 -0.98 8.55
N THR A 119 -8.75 -0.22 7.90
CA THR A 119 -9.16 0.97 7.17
C THR A 119 -8.76 0.84 5.70
N TYR A 120 -9.69 1.23 4.84
CA TYR A 120 -9.49 1.27 3.38
C TYR A 120 -9.73 2.69 2.85
N ARG A 121 -9.79 3.66 3.76
CA ARG A 121 -10.08 5.05 3.41
C ARG A 121 -8.90 5.93 3.80
N LEU A 122 -8.54 6.82 2.89
CA LEU A 122 -7.59 7.88 3.20
C LEU A 122 -8.19 8.78 4.31
N SER A 123 -7.51 8.88 5.44
CA SER A 123 -7.92 9.76 6.53
C SER A 123 -7.68 11.23 6.18
N ARG A 124 -8.47 12.14 6.78
CA ARG A 124 -8.24 13.58 6.64
C ARG A 124 -6.86 13.99 7.14
N GLU A 125 -6.41 13.38 8.23
CA GLU A 125 -5.08 13.63 8.79
C GLU A 125 -3.97 13.16 7.85
N GLY A 126 -4.08 11.93 7.32
CA GLY A 126 -3.12 11.38 6.34
C GLY A 126 -3.07 12.24 5.08
N PHE A 127 -4.22 12.68 4.56
CA PHE A 127 -4.29 13.58 3.43
C PHE A 127 -3.63 14.94 3.73
N ALA A 128 -3.95 15.55 4.87
CA ALA A 128 -3.39 16.86 5.24
C ALA A 128 -1.87 16.80 5.39
N ARG A 129 -1.35 15.71 5.96
CA ARG A 129 0.09 15.47 6.10
C ARG A 129 0.75 15.31 4.73
N ALA A 130 0.19 14.51 3.84
CA ALA A 130 0.68 14.33 2.48
C ALA A 130 0.66 15.66 1.71
N ALA A 131 -0.45 16.41 1.79
CA ALA A 131 -0.57 17.71 1.14
C ALA A 131 0.48 18.71 1.64
N MET A 132 0.73 18.76 2.95
CA MET A 132 1.76 19.65 3.52
C MET A 132 3.17 19.33 3.00
N ILE A 133 3.47 18.05 2.81
CA ILE A 133 4.81 17.61 2.37
C ILE A 133 4.98 17.76 0.85
N LEU A 134 3.93 17.41 0.09
CA LEU A 134 4.01 17.27 -1.36
C LEU A 134 3.60 18.54 -2.13
N THR A 135 2.91 19.48 -1.48
CA THR A 135 2.51 20.73 -2.15
C THR A 135 3.65 21.74 -2.13
N PRO A 136 4.20 22.11 -3.29
CA PRO A 136 5.22 23.14 -3.36
C PRO A 136 4.72 24.49 -2.79
N ALA A 137 5.62 25.25 -2.19
CA ALA A 137 5.30 26.57 -1.67
C ALA A 137 4.71 27.47 -2.78
N GLY A 138 3.54 28.06 -2.52
CA GLY A 138 2.85 28.91 -3.49
C GLY A 138 1.91 28.19 -4.47
N SER A 139 1.81 26.88 -4.39
CA SER A 139 0.82 26.13 -5.17
C SER A 139 -0.55 26.15 -4.51
N ALA A 140 -1.61 26.03 -5.32
CA ALA A 140 -2.97 25.86 -4.80
C ALA A 140 -3.10 24.53 -4.05
N SER A 141 -3.64 24.58 -2.83
CA SER A 141 -3.93 23.37 -2.07
C SER A 141 -5.17 22.67 -2.60
N ILE A 142 -5.08 21.36 -2.79
CA ILE A 142 -6.24 20.51 -3.07
C ILE A 142 -6.98 20.27 -1.76
N ARG A 143 -8.31 20.37 -1.76
CA ARG A 143 -9.12 20.05 -0.58
C ARG A 143 -9.37 18.54 -0.52
N TYR A 144 -9.50 18.03 0.69
CA TYR A 144 -9.80 16.59 0.91
C TYR A 144 -11.08 16.15 0.17
N GLU A 145 -12.13 16.98 0.20
CA GLU A 145 -13.44 16.70 -0.42
C GLU A 145 -13.38 16.66 -1.95
N ASP A 146 -12.42 17.34 -2.54
CA ASP A 146 -12.22 17.34 -4.00
C ASP A 146 -11.42 16.10 -4.43
N PHE A 147 -10.57 15.59 -3.54
CA PHE A 147 -9.71 14.44 -3.81
C PHE A 147 -10.36 13.09 -3.42
N VAL A 148 -11.00 13.02 -2.26
CA VAL A 148 -11.64 11.79 -1.75
C VAL A 148 -13.15 11.85 -1.98
N LYS A 149 -13.65 10.93 -2.79
CA LYS A 149 -15.07 10.83 -3.16
C LYS A 149 -15.80 9.73 -2.39
#